data_ad8e1f286004e914d2e21c19048feb42
#
_entry.id   ad8e1f286004e914d2e21c19048feb42
#
_cell.length_a   1.000
_cell.length_b   1.000
_cell.length_c   1.000
_cell.angle_alpha   90.00
_cell.angle_beta   90.00
_cell.angle_gamma   90.00
#
_symmetry.space_group_name_H-M   'P 1'
#
loop_
_entity.id
_entity.type
_entity.pdbx_description
1 polymer ?
#
loop_
_entity_poly.entity_id
_entity_poly.type
_entity_poly.pdbx_seq_one_letter_code
_entity_poly.pdbx_strand_id
1 'polypeptide(L)'
;DEGLPFKFFLFEGSQGNYVREKHWHTSIEIFAVMEGSLTFYLNDEKHPLKAGELMIINSNEVHSIDSPEENHTAVLQIPLKQFEDYFTAHRFIRFAANEQETDSQLWRLIREMYKLYGKRGTGYEFKIRSFYYDVLYLLVNHYRLDEAGEQEVRHSRRLDALARITSYMREH
;
A
#
# COMPACT_ATOMS: atom_id res chain seq x y z
N ASP A 1 1.53 -13.13 -9.16
CA ASP A 1 0.58 -14.25 -9.11
C ASP A 1 -0.51 -14.00 -10.14
N GLU A 2 -0.50 -14.80 -11.22
CA GLU A 2 -1.51 -14.71 -12.27
C GLU A 2 -2.90 -15.04 -11.68
N GLY A 3 -3.84 -14.12 -11.83
CA GLY A 3 -5.24 -14.32 -11.48
C GLY A 3 -5.73 -13.69 -10.17
N LEU A 4 -4.87 -13.06 -9.37
CA LEU A 4 -5.33 -12.25 -8.23
C LEU A 4 -5.65 -10.81 -8.67
N PRO A 5 -6.71 -10.17 -8.14
CA PRO A 5 -7.06 -8.79 -8.47
C PRO A 5 -6.15 -7.74 -7.80
N PHE A 6 -5.09 -8.17 -7.13
CA PHE A 6 -4.12 -7.39 -6.39
C PHE A 6 -2.73 -8.01 -6.53
N LYS A 7 -1.69 -7.29 -6.11
CA LYS A 7 -0.37 -7.86 -5.91
C LYS A 7 -0.09 -8.01 -4.42
N PHE A 8 0.47 -9.13 -4.05
CA PHE A 8 0.96 -9.38 -2.70
C PHE A 8 2.38 -9.92 -2.79
N PHE A 9 3.30 -9.29 -2.11
CA PHE A 9 4.70 -9.70 -2.11
C PHE A 9 5.35 -9.43 -0.77
N LEU A 10 6.45 -10.11 -0.53
CA LEU A 10 7.26 -9.97 0.66
C LEU A 10 8.46 -9.10 0.32
N PHE A 11 8.72 -8.19 1.20
CA PHE A 11 9.90 -7.37 1.19
C PHE A 11 10.79 -7.81 2.33
N GLU A 12 12.01 -8.21 1.99
CA GLU A 12 13.04 -8.60 2.94
C GLU A 12 14.20 -7.64 2.82
N GLY A 13 14.39 -6.80 3.82
CA GLY A 13 15.60 -6.02 3.97
C GLY A 13 16.69 -6.93 4.54
N SER A 14 17.68 -7.30 3.75
CA SER A 14 18.83 -8.06 4.23
C SER A 14 20.06 -7.14 4.32
N GLN A 15 20.78 -7.24 5.44
CA GLN A 15 22.08 -6.56 5.66
C GLN A 15 22.05 -5.03 5.68
N GLY A 16 20.95 -4.40 6.03
CA GLY A 16 20.91 -2.97 6.33
C GLY A 16 21.11 -2.02 5.15
N ASN A 17 20.90 -2.45 3.90
CA ASN A 17 21.20 -1.64 2.72
C ASN A 17 20.12 -1.61 1.65
N TYR A 18 18.85 -1.80 2.00
CA TYR A 18 17.80 -1.58 1.02
C TYR A 18 17.30 -0.15 1.06
N VAL A 19 17.57 0.56 -0.02
CA VAL A 19 17.01 1.89 -0.28
C VAL A 19 16.13 1.79 -1.52
N ARG A 20 14.86 2.12 -1.40
CA ARG A 20 13.98 2.37 -2.52
C ARG A 20 13.91 3.86 -2.77
N GLU A 21 14.43 4.32 -3.90
CA GLU A 21 14.41 5.72 -4.28
C GLU A 21 12.98 6.30 -4.35
N LYS A 22 12.88 7.61 -4.29
CA LYS A 22 11.59 8.32 -4.41
C LYS A 22 10.88 7.93 -5.69
N HIS A 23 9.66 7.47 -5.53
CA HIS A 23 8.76 7.12 -6.64
C HIS A 23 7.30 7.34 -6.23
N TRP A 24 6.42 7.15 -7.17
CA TRP A 24 4.98 7.22 -7.00
C TRP A 24 4.27 6.30 -8.00
N HIS A 25 3.05 5.93 -7.71
CA HIS A 25 2.21 5.09 -8.56
C HIS A 25 0.73 5.32 -8.26
N THR A 26 -0.15 4.80 -9.12
CA THR A 26 -1.61 4.97 -8.98
C THR A 26 -2.28 3.96 -8.06
N SER A 27 -1.58 2.92 -7.63
CA SER A 27 -2.11 1.92 -6.70
C SER A 27 -2.11 2.46 -5.27
N ILE A 28 -3.01 1.92 -4.43
CA ILE A 28 -2.90 1.99 -2.97
C ILE A 28 -1.94 0.89 -2.53
N GLU A 29 -1.00 1.18 -1.64
CA GLU A 29 -0.14 0.17 -1.03
C GLU A 29 -0.30 0.14 0.48
N ILE A 30 -0.26 -1.06 1.05
CA ILE A 30 -0.20 -1.27 2.50
C ILE A 30 1.08 -2.03 2.80
N PHE A 31 1.95 -1.41 3.58
CA PHE A 31 3.14 -2.03 4.13
C PHE A 31 2.87 -2.44 5.57
N ALA A 32 3.03 -3.70 5.90
CA ALA A 32 2.87 -4.21 7.27
C ALA A 32 4.14 -4.91 7.70
N VAL A 33 4.78 -4.40 8.75
CA VAL A 33 6.06 -4.92 9.25
C VAL A 33 5.80 -6.14 10.12
N MET A 34 6.28 -7.30 9.68
CA MET A 34 6.16 -8.56 10.42
C MET A 34 7.27 -8.72 11.45
N GLU A 35 8.51 -8.39 11.07
CA GLU A 35 9.70 -8.46 11.90
C GLU A 35 10.65 -7.32 11.59
N GLY A 36 11.42 -6.88 12.58
CA GLY A 36 12.41 -5.81 12.43
C GLY A 36 11.79 -4.42 12.31
N SER A 37 12.47 -3.55 11.58
CA SER A 37 12.07 -2.15 11.38
C SER A 37 12.49 -1.62 10.02
N LEU A 38 11.80 -0.59 9.56
CA LEU A 38 12.17 0.19 8.38
C LEU A 38 11.71 1.64 8.53
N THR A 39 12.23 2.52 7.69
CA THR A 39 11.83 3.92 7.66
C THR A 39 11.21 4.27 6.32
N PHE A 40 10.00 4.77 6.34
CA PHE A 40 9.39 5.42 5.19
C PHE A 40 9.70 6.92 5.19
N TYR A 41 9.79 7.48 4.00
CA TYR A 41 9.71 8.91 3.77
C TYR A 41 8.51 9.15 2.86
N LEU A 42 7.50 9.85 3.39
CA LEU A 42 6.29 10.21 2.69
C LEU A 42 6.27 11.72 2.52
N ASN A 43 6.32 12.20 1.28
CA ASN A 43 6.43 13.64 0.98
C ASN A 43 7.58 14.33 1.75
N ASP A 44 8.71 13.65 1.90
CA ASP A 44 9.91 14.07 2.66
C ASP A 44 9.79 14.02 4.20
N GLU A 45 8.65 13.65 4.74
CA GLU A 45 8.48 13.39 6.16
C GLU A 45 8.92 11.97 6.52
N LYS A 46 9.64 11.86 7.64
CA LYS A 46 10.20 10.58 8.12
C LYS A 46 9.21 9.85 9.01
N HIS A 47 8.91 8.59 8.65
CA HIS A 47 7.98 7.71 9.35
C HIS A 47 8.67 6.36 9.65
N PRO A 48 9.25 6.20 10.85
CA PRO A 48 9.82 4.93 11.26
C PRO A 48 8.70 3.95 11.59
N LEU A 49 8.81 2.71 11.09
CA LEU A 49 7.90 1.61 11.36
C LEU A 49 8.67 0.43 11.97
N LYS A 50 8.04 -0.26 12.90
CA LYS A 50 8.54 -1.48 13.54
C LYS A 50 7.52 -2.62 13.45
N ALA A 51 7.94 -3.80 13.84
CA ALA A 51 7.08 -4.99 13.87
C ALA A 51 5.75 -4.71 14.59
N GLY A 52 4.64 -5.12 13.96
CA GLY A 52 3.28 -4.87 14.41
C GLY A 52 2.65 -3.58 13.88
N GLU A 53 3.40 -2.73 13.21
CA GLU A 53 2.91 -1.49 12.62
C GLU A 53 2.70 -1.61 11.10
N LEU A 54 1.86 -0.74 10.57
CA LEU A 54 1.59 -0.64 9.14
C LEU A 54 1.53 0.81 8.67
N MET A 55 1.70 0.99 7.35
CA MET A 55 1.51 2.27 6.68
C MET A 55 0.68 2.06 5.41
N ILE A 56 -0.23 2.99 5.14
CA ILE A 56 -0.99 3.06 3.90
C ILE A 56 -0.39 4.17 3.04
N ILE A 57 0.04 3.82 1.84
CA ILE A 57 0.47 4.76 0.81
C ILE A 57 -0.68 4.95 -0.17
N ASN A 58 -1.17 6.17 -0.28
CA ASN A 58 -2.28 6.48 -1.18
C ASN A 58 -1.79 6.62 -2.63
N SER A 59 -2.74 6.57 -3.56
CA SER A 59 -2.47 6.83 -4.97
C SER A 59 -1.76 8.16 -5.16
N ASN A 60 -0.68 8.15 -5.95
CA ASN A 60 0.14 9.32 -6.28
C ASN A 60 0.84 9.99 -5.08
N GLU A 61 1.01 9.32 -3.96
CA GLU A 61 1.89 9.79 -2.89
C GLU A 61 3.35 9.47 -3.22
N VAL A 62 4.19 10.50 -3.18
CA VAL A 62 5.63 10.35 -3.39
C VAL A 62 6.24 9.75 -2.14
N HIS A 63 6.86 8.60 -2.27
CA HIS A 63 7.45 7.89 -1.14
C HIS A 63 8.78 7.23 -1.47
N SER A 64 9.56 6.97 -0.43
CA SER A 64 10.80 6.20 -0.48
C SER A 64 10.95 5.36 0.78
N ILE A 65 11.79 4.35 0.72
CA ILE A 65 12.03 3.42 1.83
C ILE A 65 13.51 3.36 2.10
N ASP A 66 13.87 3.45 3.37
CA ASP A 66 15.20 3.15 3.88
C ASP A 66 15.08 2.04 4.92
N SER A 67 15.84 0.98 4.71
CA SER A 67 15.84 -0.19 5.57
C SER A 67 17.25 -0.47 6.06
N PRO A 68 17.73 0.29 7.06
CA PRO A 68 19.08 0.15 7.62
C PRO A 68 19.23 -1.16 8.42
N GLU A 69 18.13 -1.76 8.83
CA GLU A 69 18.10 -2.98 9.64
C GLU A 69 17.37 -4.10 8.90
N GLU A 70 17.61 -5.33 9.36
CA GLU A 70 16.91 -6.50 8.85
C GLU A 70 15.42 -6.41 9.17
N ASN A 71 14.57 -6.68 8.17
CA ASN A 71 13.12 -6.70 8.35
C ASN A 71 12.44 -7.67 7.40
N HIS A 72 11.25 -8.11 7.81
CA HIS A 72 10.29 -8.83 6.98
C HIS A 72 9.01 -8.00 6.91
N THR A 73 8.66 -7.56 5.71
CA THR A 73 7.50 -6.67 5.49
C THR A 73 6.61 -7.26 4.40
N ALA A 74 5.32 -7.40 4.71
CA ALA A 74 4.32 -7.75 3.70
C ALA A 74 3.82 -6.49 3.00
N VAL A 75 3.71 -6.56 1.68
CA VAL A 75 3.22 -5.46 0.86
C VAL A 75 2.00 -5.91 0.06
N LEU A 76 0.87 -5.25 0.28
CA LEU A 76 -0.35 -5.41 -0.49
C LEU A 76 -0.54 -4.19 -1.40
N GLN A 77 -0.49 -4.41 -2.72
CA GLN A 77 -0.73 -3.37 -3.72
C GLN A 77 -2.11 -3.57 -4.34
N ILE A 78 -2.98 -2.57 -4.17
CA ILE A 78 -4.39 -2.58 -4.57
C ILE A 78 -4.57 -1.63 -5.75
N PRO A 79 -5.04 -2.10 -6.92
CA PRO A 79 -5.37 -1.23 -8.02
C PRO A 79 -6.45 -0.22 -7.64
N LEU A 80 -6.23 1.07 -7.93
CA LEU A 80 -7.15 2.15 -7.55
C LEU A 80 -8.59 1.91 -8.05
N LYS A 81 -8.77 1.26 -9.20
CA LYS A 81 -10.07 0.91 -9.77
C LYS A 81 -10.96 0.05 -8.85
N GLN A 82 -10.39 -0.62 -7.85
CA GLN A 82 -11.18 -1.40 -6.88
C GLN A 82 -12.08 -0.51 -6.02
N PHE A 83 -11.81 0.78 -6.00
CA PHE A 83 -12.54 1.77 -5.21
C PHE A 83 -13.37 2.75 -6.05
N GLU A 84 -13.57 2.47 -7.36
CA GLU A 84 -14.21 3.44 -8.27
C GLU A 84 -15.64 3.84 -7.85
N ASP A 85 -16.39 2.92 -7.25
CA ASP A 85 -17.75 3.18 -6.73
C ASP A 85 -17.75 4.08 -5.47
N TYR A 86 -16.60 4.27 -4.87
CA TYR A 86 -16.42 5.07 -3.64
C TYR A 86 -15.66 6.38 -3.89
N PHE A 87 -15.38 6.70 -5.14
CA PHE A 87 -14.71 7.94 -5.48
C PHE A 87 -15.57 9.15 -5.13
N THR A 88 -14.91 10.21 -4.65
CA THR A 88 -15.52 11.54 -4.55
C THR A 88 -15.85 12.10 -5.94
N ALA A 89 -16.59 13.22 -5.97
CA ALA A 89 -16.93 13.93 -7.21
C ALA A 89 -15.72 14.24 -8.12
N HIS A 90 -14.51 14.23 -7.58
CA HIS A 90 -13.25 14.46 -8.30
C HIS A 90 -12.54 13.19 -8.75
N ARG A 91 -13.18 12.03 -8.66
CA ARG A 91 -12.57 10.71 -8.91
C ARG A 91 -11.35 10.44 -8.02
N PHE A 92 -11.50 10.77 -6.77
CA PHE A 92 -10.45 10.67 -5.78
C PHE A 92 -10.92 9.87 -4.57
N ILE A 93 -10.04 9.06 -4.02
CA ILE A 93 -10.23 8.39 -2.74
C ILE A 93 -8.91 8.41 -1.99
N ARG A 94 -8.98 8.60 -0.68
CA ARG A 94 -7.83 8.60 0.20
C ARG A 94 -8.15 7.87 1.49
N PHE A 95 -7.14 7.23 2.05
CA PHE A 95 -7.23 6.51 3.31
C PHE A 95 -6.26 7.12 4.33
N ALA A 96 -6.67 7.14 5.59
CA ALA A 96 -5.81 7.60 6.67
C ALA A 96 -4.61 6.64 6.82
N ALA A 97 -3.42 7.19 6.94
CA ALA A 97 -2.24 6.45 7.36
C ALA A 97 -2.25 6.39 8.90
N ASN A 98 -2.55 5.23 9.47
CA ASN A 98 -2.49 5.03 10.93
C ASN A 98 -1.15 4.38 11.30
N GLU A 99 -0.11 5.19 11.40
CA GLU A 99 1.26 4.76 11.65
C GLU A 99 1.47 4.18 13.06
N GLN A 100 0.62 4.56 14.01
CA GLN A 100 0.81 4.27 15.44
C GLN A 100 -0.11 3.16 15.98
N GLU A 101 -0.98 2.62 15.17
CA GLU A 101 -1.89 1.56 15.60
C GLU A 101 -1.21 0.20 15.47
N THR A 102 -0.51 -0.20 16.53
CA THR A 102 0.08 -1.52 16.62
C THR A 102 -1.01 -2.60 16.70
N ASP A 103 -0.80 -3.71 15.97
CA ASP A 103 -1.69 -4.89 15.97
C ASP A 103 -3.17 -4.57 15.63
N SER A 104 -3.39 -3.59 14.76
CA SER A 104 -4.71 -3.23 14.25
C SER A 104 -5.41 -4.40 13.55
N GLN A 105 -6.74 -4.32 13.38
CA GLN A 105 -7.48 -5.34 12.62
C GLN A 105 -6.95 -5.45 11.18
N LEU A 106 -6.59 -4.32 10.55
CA LEU A 106 -6.00 -4.30 9.22
C LEU A 106 -4.65 -5.02 9.20
N TRP A 107 -3.76 -4.73 10.17
CA TRP A 107 -2.48 -5.41 10.28
C TRP A 107 -2.64 -6.92 10.47
N ARG A 108 -3.58 -7.36 11.31
CA ARG A 108 -3.88 -8.79 11.52
C ARG A 108 -4.33 -9.48 10.24
N LEU A 109 -5.17 -8.85 9.41
CA LEU A 109 -5.57 -9.40 8.12
C LEU A 109 -4.37 -9.56 7.18
N ILE A 110 -3.53 -8.54 7.07
CA ILE A 110 -2.30 -8.62 6.25
C ILE A 110 -1.37 -9.72 6.77
N ARG A 111 -1.23 -9.88 8.08
CA ARG A 111 -0.45 -10.97 8.69
C ARG A 111 -1.00 -12.36 8.33
N GLU A 112 -2.31 -12.54 8.33
CA GLU A 112 -2.92 -13.81 7.91
C GLU A 112 -2.70 -14.06 6.41
N MET A 113 -2.79 -13.03 5.56
CA MET A 113 -2.41 -13.12 4.15
C MET A 113 -0.93 -13.51 4.00
N TYR A 114 -0.03 -12.92 4.78
CA TYR A 114 1.39 -13.25 4.80
C TYR A 114 1.64 -14.73 5.10
N LYS A 115 1.04 -15.26 6.17
CA LYS A 115 1.16 -16.68 6.53
C LYS A 115 0.63 -17.61 5.45
N LEU A 116 -0.50 -17.25 4.86
CA LEU A 116 -1.17 -18.04 3.83
C LEU A 116 -0.36 -18.04 2.53
N TYR A 117 0.18 -16.87 2.16
CA TYR A 117 1.01 -16.71 0.96
C TYR A 117 2.32 -17.51 1.05
N GLY A 118 2.93 -17.60 2.21
CA GLY A 118 4.12 -18.42 2.45
C GLY A 118 3.87 -19.92 2.34
N LYS A 119 2.66 -20.39 2.68
CA LYS A 119 2.31 -21.82 2.68
C LYS A 119 1.74 -22.32 1.35
N ARG A 120 1.01 -21.50 0.63
CA ARG A 120 0.35 -21.78 -0.67
C ARG A 120 -0.32 -23.18 -0.75
N GLY A 121 -1.06 -23.56 0.30
CA GLY A 121 -1.78 -24.83 0.36
C GLY A 121 -2.98 -24.88 -0.63
N THR A 122 -3.59 -26.04 -0.77
CA THR A 122 -4.77 -26.20 -1.65
C THR A 122 -5.87 -25.21 -1.31
N GLY A 123 -6.35 -24.47 -2.32
CA GLY A 123 -7.42 -23.47 -2.19
C GLY A 123 -7.00 -22.16 -1.54
N TYR A 124 -5.68 -21.90 -1.39
CA TYR A 124 -5.18 -20.67 -0.79
C TYR A 124 -5.68 -19.42 -1.55
N GLU A 125 -5.89 -19.53 -2.87
CA GLU A 125 -6.37 -18.44 -3.72
C GLU A 125 -7.75 -17.93 -3.29
N PHE A 126 -8.63 -18.83 -2.87
CA PHE A 126 -9.95 -18.44 -2.36
C PHE A 126 -9.83 -17.78 -0.99
N LYS A 127 -8.97 -18.29 -0.12
CA LYS A 127 -8.81 -17.74 1.22
C LYS A 127 -8.10 -16.39 1.22
N ILE A 128 -7.07 -16.21 0.39
CA ILE A 128 -6.38 -14.92 0.27
C ILE A 128 -7.29 -13.84 -0.33
N ARG A 129 -8.17 -14.20 -1.26
CA ARG A 129 -9.21 -13.29 -1.79
C ARG A 129 -10.23 -12.92 -0.72
N SER A 130 -10.64 -13.85 0.14
CA SER A 130 -11.53 -13.56 1.26
C SER A 130 -10.91 -12.47 2.17
N PHE A 131 -9.67 -12.64 2.60
CA PHE A 131 -8.97 -11.63 3.40
C PHE A 131 -8.78 -10.30 2.65
N TYR A 132 -8.53 -10.37 1.34
CA TYR A 132 -8.43 -9.18 0.52
C TYR A 132 -9.73 -8.36 0.52
N TYR A 133 -10.88 -8.99 0.37
CA TYR A 133 -12.18 -8.31 0.44
C TYR A 133 -12.46 -7.75 1.85
N ASP A 134 -12.05 -8.45 2.90
CA ASP A 134 -12.11 -7.91 4.27
C ASP A 134 -11.23 -6.66 4.42
N VAL A 135 -10.04 -6.63 3.80
CA VAL A 135 -9.18 -5.43 3.75
C VAL A 135 -9.87 -4.29 3.03
N LEU A 136 -10.46 -4.52 1.84
CA LEU A 136 -11.21 -3.48 1.11
C LEU A 136 -12.36 -2.93 1.94
N TYR A 137 -13.11 -3.81 2.61
CA TYR A 137 -14.19 -3.42 3.50
C TYR A 137 -13.71 -2.51 4.62
N LEU A 138 -12.62 -2.88 5.31
CA LEU A 138 -12.04 -2.05 6.37
C LEU A 138 -11.56 -0.70 5.85
N LEU A 139 -10.86 -0.66 4.72
CA LEU A 139 -10.37 0.58 4.12
C LEU A 139 -11.52 1.55 3.87
N VAL A 140 -12.60 1.10 3.24
CA VAL A 140 -13.75 1.95 2.88
C VAL A 140 -14.52 2.42 4.12
N ASN A 141 -14.69 1.57 5.13
CA ASN A 141 -15.57 1.87 6.27
C ASN A 141 -14.84 2.53 7.45
N HIS A 142 -13.53 2.31 7.62
CA HIS A 142 -12.81 2.76 8.80
C HIS A 142 -11.60 3.66 8.52
N TYR A 143 -11.07 3.62 7.30
CA TYR A 143 -9.85 4.37 6.95
C TYR A 143 -10.11 5.44 5.90
N ARG A 144 -11.26 5.44 5.23
CA ARG A 144 -11.56 6.44 4.19
C ARG A 144 -11.67 7.83 4.80
N LEU A 145 -10.99 8.79 4.17
CA LEU A 145 -11.13 10.21 4.46
C LEU A 145 -12.23 10.82 3.60
N ASP A 146 -13.18 11.50 4.21
CA ASP A 146 -14.36 12.05 3.52
C ASP A 146 -14.03 13.28 2.66
N GLU A 147 -12.95 14.01 3.00
CA GLU A 147 -12.52 15.20 2.27
C GLU A 147 -11.03 15.14 1.96
N ALA A 148 -10.69 15.21 0.68
CA ALA A 148 -9.34 15.53 0.25
C ALA A 148 -9.25 17.04 0.03
N GLY A 149 -8.21 17.68 0.55
CA GLY A 149 -7.95 19.10 0.31
C GLY A 149 -7.82 19.39 -1.19
N GLU A 150 -8.28 20.56 -1.65
CA GLU A 150 -8.18 20.94 -3.08
C GLU A 150 -6.74 20.85 -3.63
N GLN A 151 -5.75 21.13 -2.79
CA GLN A 151 -4.34 21.03 -3.17
C GLN A 151 -3.91 19.59 -3.45
N GLU A 152 -4.36 18.64 -2.63
CA GLU A 152 -4.07 17.21 -2.79
C GLU A 152 -4.72 16.65 -4.05
N VAL A 153 -5.97 17.02 -4.33
CA VAL A 153 -6.67 16.65 -5.57
C VAL A 153 -5.94 17.19 -6.79
N ARG A 154 -5.48 18.45 -6.76
CA ARG A 154 -4.71 19.07 -7.86
C ARG A 154 -3.36 18.38 -8.06
N HIS A 155 -2.67 18.03 -6.97
CA HIS A 155 -1.38 17.32 -7.01
C HIS A 155 -1.55 15.94 -7.64
N SER A 156 -2.51 15.15 -7.15
CA SER A 156 -2.81 13.82 -7.68
C SER A 156 -3.14 13.87 -9.19
N ARG A 157 -3.98 14.81 -9.63
CA ARG A 157 -4.30 14.99 -11.06
C ARG A 157 -3.09 15.30 -11.94
N ARG A 158 -2.13 16.08 -11.42
CA ARG A 158 -0.89 16.37 -12.15
C ARG A 158 -0.05 15.10 -12.32
N LEU A 159 0.07 14.29 -11.29
CA LEU A 159 0.82 13.03 -11.35
C LEU A 159 0.13 12.01 -12.26
N ASP A 160 -1.20 11.92 -12.22
CA ASP A 160 -1.96 11.08 -13.18
C ASP A 160 -1.71 11.51 -14.64
N ALA A 161 -1.69 12.81 -14.92
CA ALA A 161 -1.39 13.32 -16.26
C ALA A 161 0.04 12.95 -16.69
N LEU A 162 1.02 13.10 -15.80
CA LEU A 162 2.41 12.70 -16.05
C LEU A 162 2.53 11.20 -16.30
N ALA A 163 1.83 10.36 -15.50
CA ALA A 163 1.82 8.91 -15.68
C ALA A 163 1.32 8.51 -17.08
N ARG A 164 0.22 9.13 -17.54
CA ARG A 164 -0.32 8.88 -18.88
C ARG A 164 0.65 9.28 -19.99
N ILE A 165 1.28 10.45 -19.86
CA ILE A 165 2.28 10.93 -20.85
C ILE A 165 3.47 9.95 -20.88
N THR A 166 3.98 9.53 -19.72
CA THR A 166 5.10 8.62 -19.63
C THR A 166 4.78 7.24 -20.20
N SER A 167 3.56 6.73 -19.97
CA SER A 167 3.11 5.46 -20.58
C SER A 167 3.02 5.58 -22.10
N TYR A 168 2.41 6.64 -22.60
CA TYR A 168 2.30 6.89 -24.03
C TYR A 168 3.67 6.95 -24.71
N MET A 169 4.66 7.63 -24.09
CA MET A 169 6.05 7.73 -24.62
C MET A 169 6.81 6.39 -24.62
N ARG A 170 6.41 5.44 -23.77
CA ARG A 170 7.04 4.10 -23.74
C ARG A 170 6.44 3.13 -24.75
N GLU A 171 5.21 3.38 -25.18
CA GLU A 171 4.47 2.54 -26.12
C GLU A 171 4.67 2.97 -27.57
N HIS A 172 5.25 4.17 -27.83
CA HIS A 172 5.50 4.79 -29.12
C HIS A 172 6.92 5.36 -29.21
#